data_066aded3b2c080e3d889f911acf637d5
#
_entry.id   066aded3b2c080e3d889f911acf637d5
#
_cell.length_a   1.000
_cell.length_b   1.000
_cell.length_c   1.000
_cell.angle_alpha   90.00
_cell.angle_beta   90.00
_cell.angle_gamma   90.00
#
_symmetry.space_group_name_H-M   'P 1'
#
loop_
_entity.id
_entity.type
_entity.pdbx_description
1 polymer ?
#
loop_
_entity_poly.entity_id
_entity_poly.type
_entity_poly.pdbx_seq_one_letter_code
_entity_poly.pdbx_strand_id
1 'polypeptide(L)'
;MKDLRDELFQKIEHKKITACLYTDMDGVVSGISSALNEAERIGIIVDFSVSEGTDVLAGDLLMQISGTPKQIAIAEDMIIGHISKFSGVATAAKAFVQKAGHHMRIVCGSWKKMPSNIKKELRTAIETGGAHVRISDEPMVYLDKNYVAMFGGIQASLTAAAQFHDRKECI
;
A
#
# COMPACT_ATOMS: atom_id res chain seq x y z
N MET A 1 -21.47 -4.76 -22.09
CA MET A 1 -20.85 -3.95 -23.17
C MET A 1 -19.61 -4.71 -23.58
N LYS A 2 -19.39 -4.95 -24.88
CA LYS A 2 -18.20 -5.66 -25.35
C LYS A 2 -16.99 -4.75 -25.19
N ASP A 3 -15.85 -5.27 -24.72
CA ASP A 3 -14.64 -4.48 -24.55
C ASP A 3 -14.05 -4.14 -25.93
N LEU A 4 -13.88 -2.86 -26.23
CA LEU A 4 -13.36 -2.38 -27.51
C LEU A 4 -11.98 -2.96 -27.83
N ARG A 5 -11.19 -3.31 -26.80
CA ARG A 5 -9.88 -3.95 -26.96
C ARG A 5 -9.95 -5.30 -27.66
N ASP A 6 -11.08 -6.04 -27.55
CA ASP A 6 -11.28 -7.30 -28.26
C ASP A 6 -11.31 -7.09 -29.77
N GLU A 7 -11.92 -5.99 -30.24
CA GLU A 7 -11.95 -5.64 -31.66
C GLU A 7 -10.63 -5.04 -32.13
N LEU A 8 -10.05 -4.17 -31.32
CA LEU A 8 -8.79 -3.49 -31.62
C LEU A 8 -7.63 -4.48 -31.82
N PHE A 9 -7.53 -5.47 -30.92
CA PHE A 9 -6.43 -6.44 -30.95
C PHE A 9 -6.72 -7.72 -31.73
N GLN A 10 -7.89 -7.86 -32.35
CA GLN A 10 -8.34 -9.08 -33.06
C GLN A 10 -7.27 -9.69 -33.97
N LYS A 11 -6.57 -8.85 -34.75
CA LYS A 11 -5.55 -9.32 -35.71
C LYS A 11 -4.25 -9.79 -35.08
N ILE A 12 -4.00 -9.41 -33.79
CA ILE A 12 -2.75 -9.69 -33.08
C ILE A 12 -2.99 -10.40 -31.75
N GLU A 13 -4.20 -10.87 -31.49
CA GLU A 13 -4.58 -11.52 -30.22
C GLU A 13 -3.72 -12.75 -29.89
N HIS A 14 -3.21 -13.42 -30.94
CA HIS A 14 -2.34 -14.60 -30.83
C HIS A 14 -0.90 -14.27 -30.42
N LYS A 15 -0.50 -12.98 -30.43
CA LYS A 15 0.87 -12.59 -30.08
C LYS A 15 1.07 -12.64 -28.57
N LYS A 16 2.22 -13.15 -28.16
CA LYS A 16 2.73 -13.00 -26.79
C LYS A 16 3.59 -11.74 -26.73
N ILE A 17 3.22 -10.81 -25.85
CA ILE A 17 3.94 -9.56 -25.60
C ILE A 17 4.60 -9.68 -24.23
N THR A 18 5.85 -9.23 -24.11
CA THR A 18 6.54 -9.05 -22.83
C THR A 18 6.66 -7.55 -22.58
N ALA A 19 6.30 -7.12 -21.39
CA ALA A 19 6.42 -5.74 -20.92
C ALA A 19 7.23 -5.71 -19.61
N CYS A 20 8.00 -4.64 -19.45
CA CYS A 20 8.85 -4.41 -18.28
C CYS A 20 8.44 -3.09 -17.60
N LEU A 21 8.38 -3.12 -16.29
CA LEU A 21 8.19 -1.94 -15.45
C LEU A 21 9.51 -1.58 -14.79
N TYR A 22 9.99 -0.39 -15.06
CA TYR A 22 11.20 0.19 -14.45
C TYR A 22 10.81 1.33 -13.52
N THR A 23 11.63 1.58 -12.50
CA THR A 23 11.50 2.81 -11.70
C THR A 23 12.33 3.93 -12.32
N ASP A 24 11.83 5.16 -12.23
CA ASP A 24 12.53 6.38 -12.65
C ASP A 24 13.16 7.13 -11.47
N MET A 25 12.97 6.63 -10.25
CA MET A 25 13.48 7.26 -9.02
C MET A 25 14.01 6.20 -8.05
N ASP A 26 14.97 6.61 -7.23
CA ASP A 26 15.42 5.82 -6.07
C ASP A 26 14.30 5.71 -5.04
N GLY A 27 14.19 4.56 -4.37
CA GLY A 27 13.15 4.39 -3.37
C GLY A 27 13.04 3.01 -2.77
N VAL A 28 11.91 2.78 -2.10
CA VAL A 28 11.53 1.49 -1.51
C VAL A 28 10.27 0.99 -2.19
N VAL A 29 10.32 -0.22 -2.69
CA VAL A 29 9.18 -0.83 -3.40
C VAL A 29 8.13 -1.29 -2.40
N SER A 30 6.87 -0.92 -2.65
CA SER A 30 5.69 -1.40 -1.94
C SER A 30 4.50 -1.57 -2.87
N GLY A 31 3.55 -2.43 -2.49
CA GLY A 31 2.36 -2.72 -3.29
C GLY A 31 2.51 -3.93 -4.21
N ILE A 32 3.60 -4.68 -4.11
CA ILE A 32 3.86 -5.86 -4.94
C ILE A 32 2.78 -6.93 -4.75
N SER A 33 2.37 -7.21 -3.50
CA SER A 33 1.33 -8.20 -3.24
C SER A 33 0.00 -7.87 -3.95
N SER A 34 -0.41 -6.60 -3.94
CA SER A 34 -1.61 -6.13 -4.63
C SER A 34 -1.45 -6.20 -6.16
N ALA A 35 -0.27 -5.84 -6.67
CA ALA A 35 0.06 -5.95 -8.08
C ALA A 35 0.03 -7.40 -8.60
N LEU A 36 0.55 -8.36 -7.81
CA LEU A 36 0.52 -9.79 -8.15
C LEU A 36 -0.90 -10.35 -8.15
N ASN A 37 -1.74 -9.98 -7.16
CA ASN A 37 -3.14 -10.37 -7.12
C ASN A 37 -3.91 -9.83 -8.35
N GLU A 38 -3.59 -8.62 -8.77
CA GLU A 38 -4.20 -8.03 -9.96
C GLU A 38 -3.72 -8.71 -11.24
N ALA A 39 -2.44 -9.07 -11.32
CA ALA A 39 -1.87 -9.85 -12.44
C ALA A 39 -2.57 -11.21 -12.57
N GLU A 40 -2.81 -11.90 -11.45
CA GLU A 40 -3.56 -13.15 -11.42
C GLU A 40 -5.01 -12.96 -11.91
N ARG A 41 -5.69 -11.91 -11.45
CA ARG A 41 -7.06 -11.56 -11.88
C ARG A 41 -7.16 -11.30 -13.38
N ILE A 42 -6.16 -10.67 -13.97
CA ILE A 42 -6.07 -10.41 -15.41
C ILE A 42 -5.71 -11.70 -16.19
N GLY A 43 -5.10 -12.68 -15.51
CA GLY A 43 -4.59 -13.90 -16.12
C GLY A 43 -3.29 -13.65 -16.92
N ILE A 44 -2.49 -12.65 -16.51
CA ILE A 44 -1.19 -12.36 -17.10
C ILE A 44 -0.07 -13.10 -16.37
N ILE A 45 0.97 -13.48 -17.10
CA ILE A 45 2.11 -14.18 -16.51
C ILE A 45 3.08 -13.14 -15.94
N VAL A 46 3.47 -13.31 -14.68
CA VAL A 46 4.56 -12.54 -14.08
C VAL A 46 5.85 -13.35 -14.22
N ASP A 47 6.74 -12.91 -15.12
CA ASP A 47 8.00 -13.57 -15.40
C ASP A 47 9.06 -13.22 -14.34
N PHE A 48 8.99 -12.00 -13.80
CA PHE A 48 9.86 -11.47 -12.74
C PHE A 48 9.14 -10.42 -11.91
N SER A 49 9.45 -10.36 -10.63
CA SER A 49 9.05 -9.27 -9.71
C SER A 49 10.07 -9.14 -8.60
N VAL A 50 10.40 -7.91 -8.22
CA VAL A 50 11.12 -7.62 -6.98
C VAL A 50 10.24 -7.93 -5.77
N SER A 51 10.85 -8.06 -4.60
CA SER A 51 10.13 -8.28 -3.34
C SER A 51 9.64 -6.96 -2.73
N GLU A 52 8.59 -7.06 -1.91
CA GLU A 52 8.14 -5.95 -1.04
C GLU A 52 9.30 -5.47 -0.17
N GLY A 53 9.49 -4.16 -0.04
CA GLY A 53 10.53 -3.55 0.76
C GLY A 53 11.92 -3.49 0.12
N THR A 54 12.06 -3.92 -1.13
CA THR A 54 13.34 -3.81 -1.87
C THR A 54 13.72 -2.35 -2.06
N ASP A 55 14.95 -2.00 -1.71
CA ASP A 55 15.56 -0.73 -2.10
C ASP A 55 15.96 -0.77 -3.57
N VAL A 56 15.58 0.25 -4.31
CA VAL A 56 15.83 0.35 -5.75
C VAL A 56 16.43 1.69 -6.12
N LEU A 57 17.16 1.70 -7.22
CA LEU A 57 17.72 2.89 -7.85
C LEU A 57 16.98 3.19 -9.16
N ALA A 58 17.01 4.44 -9.57
CA ALA A 58 16.46 4.84 -10.87
C ALA A 58 17.00 3.96 -12.02
N GLY A 59 16.10 3.41 -12.81
CA GLY A 59 16.40 2.48 -13.89
C GLY A 59 16.33 0.99 -13.52
N ASP A 60 16.12 0.65 -12.25
CA ASP A 60 15.97 -0.75 -11.85
C ASP A 60 14.67 -1.37 -12.38
N LEU A 61 14.74 -2.62 -12.80
CA LEU A 61 13.60 -3.42 -13.22
C LEU A 61 12.81 -3.86 -11.99
N LEU A 62 11.54 -3.46 -11.91
CA LEU A 62 10.62 -3.82 -10.82
C LEU A 62 9.80 -5.07 -11.12
N MET A 63 9.31 -5.19 -12.36
CA MET A 63 8.45 -6.30 -12.77
C MET A 63 8.58 -6.55 -14.28
N GLN A 64 8.51 -7.83 -14.66
CA GLN A 64 8.37 -8.26 -16.05
C GLN A 64 7.14 -9.15 -16.18
N ILE A 65 6.29 -8.86 -17.15
CA ILE A 65 5.03 -9.56 -17.39
C ILE A 65 4.92 -9.99 -18.84
N SER A 66 4.22 -11.10 -19.08
CA SER A 66 3.96 -11.62 -20.43
C SER A 66 2.48 -11.98 -20.59
N GLY A 67 1.92 -11.65 -21.74
CA GLY A 67 0.52 -11.95 -22.03
C GLY A 67 0.11 -11.54 -23.45
N THR A 68 -1.18 -11.63 -23.73
CA THR A 68 -1.77 -11.12 -24.98
C THR A 68 -1.75 -9.59 -25.00
N PRO A 69 -1.86 -8.94 -26.16
CA PRO A 69 -1.92 -7.48 -26.26
C PRO A 69 -2.99 -6.85 -25.37
N LYS A 70 -4.17 -7.48 -25.27
CA LYS A 70 -5.25 -7.01 -24.39
C LYS A 70 -4.87 -7.10 -22.92
N GLN A 71 -4.28 -8.20 -22.48
CA GLN A 71 -3.83 -8.37 -21.08
C GLN A 71 -2.77 -7.34 -20.71
N ILE A 72 -1.79 -7.09 -21.58
CA ILE A 72 -0.76 -6.06 -21.34
C ILE A 72 -1.39 -4.68 -21.21
N ALA A 73 -2.32 -4.30 -22.09
CA ALA A 73 -3.00 -3.01 -22.02
C ALA A 73 -3.84 -2.84 -20.73
N ILE A 74 -4.47 -3.93 -20.24
CA ILE A 74 -5.18 -3.91 -18.97
C ILE A 74 -4.21 -3.83 -17.80
N ALA A 75 -3.09 -4.57 -17.86
CA ALA A 75 -2.08 -4.61 -16.81
C ALA A 75 -1.43 -3.24 -16.57
N GLU A 76 -1.19 -2.47 -17.63
CA GLU A 76 -0.69 -1.10 -17.52
C GLU A 76 -1.60 -0.25 -16.62
N ASP A 77 -2.91 -0.26 -16.90
CA ASP A 77 -3.89 0.51 -16.14
C ASP A 77 -4.01 0.05 -14.68
N MET A 78 -3.91 -1.26 -14.42
CA MET A 78 -4.31 -1.85 -13.15
C MET A 78 -3.13 -2.13 -12.21
N ILE A 79 -1.95 -2.46 -12.74
CA ILE A 79 -0.79 -2.92 -11.93
C ILE A 79 0.08 -1.74 -11.51
N ILE A 80 0.41 -0.83 -12.43
CA ILE A 80 1.37 0.26 -12.17
C ILE A 80 0.95 1.12 -10.98
N GLY A 81 -0.36 1.40 -10.85
CA GLY A 81 -0.91 2.21 -9.78
C GLY A 81 -0.63 1.66 -8.37
N HIS A 82 -0.66 0.34 -8.21
CA HIS A 82 -0.34 -0.31 -6.93
C HIS A 82 1.13 -0.07 -6.56
N ILE A 83 2.06 -0.38 -7.47
CA ILE A 83 3.48 -0.26 -7.19
C ILE A 83 3.89 1.21 -7.02
N SER A 84 3.53 2.09 -7.94
CA SER A 84 4.00 3.48 -7.93
C SER A 84 3.47 4.27 -6.73
N LYS A 85 2.19 4.15 -6.39
CA LYS A 85 1.59 4.92 -5.29
C LYS A 85 2.09 4.46 -3.93
N PHE A 86 2.13 3.15 -3.70
CA PHE A 86 2.54 2.64 -2.40
C PHE A 86 4.06 2.69 -2.20
N SER A 87 4.87 2.53 -3.26
CA SER A 87 6.32 2.79 -3.19
C SER A 87 6.63 4.25 -2.84
N GLY A 88 5.87 5.21 -3.38
CA GLY A 88 6.01 6.60 -2.99
C GLY A 88 5.76 6.84 -1.49
N VAL A 89 4.73 6.18 -0.93
CA VAL A 89 4.43 6.24 0.52
C VAL A 89 5.55 5.59 1.35
N ALA A 90 6.03 4.41 0.94
CA ALA A 90 7.11 3.70 1.63
C ALA A 90 8.41 4.48 1.59
N THR A 91 8.76 5.06 0.45
CA THR A 91 9.96 5.89 0.27
C THR A 91 9.90 7.14 1.14
N ALA A 92 8.76 7.83 1.19
CA ALA A 92 8.57 8.99 2.07
C ALA A 92 8.67 8.60 3.54
N ALA A 93 8.05 7.49 3.96
CA ALA A 93 8.13 6.99 5.31
C ALA A 93 9.58 6.69 5.72
N LYS A 94 10.34 6.00 4.85
CA LYS A 94 11.77 5.72 5.07
C LYS A 94 12.60 6.99 5.23
N ALA A 95 12.35 7.99 4.40
CA ALA A 95 13.06 9.27 4.48
C ALA A 95 12.81 9.97 5.83
N PHE A 96 11.58 9.94 6.36
CA PHE A 96 11.27 10.48 7.68
C PHE A 96 11.95 9.68 8.80
N VAL A 97 11.93 8.35 8.75
CA VAL A 97 12.58 7.48 9.73
C VAL A 97 14.08 7.74 9.77
N GLN A 98 14.73 7.82 8.60
CA GLN A 98 16.16 8.12 8.50
C GLN A 98 16.51 9.49 9.09
N LYS A 99 15.71 10.52 8.81
CA LYS A 99 15.94 11.88 9.37
C LYS A 99 15.72 11.94 10.87
N ALA A 100 14.78 11.17 11.41
CA ALA A 100 14.50 11.13 12.85
C ALA A 100 15.62 10.41 13.63
N GLY A 101 16.36 9.52 12.98
CA GLY A 101 17.37 8.68 13.62
C GLY A 101 16.77 7.70 14.64
N HIS A 102 17.64 7.07 15.43
CA HIS A 102 17.24 5.99 16.35
C HIS A 102 16.52 6.47 17.63
N HIS A 103 16.41 7.77 17.85
CA HIS A 103 15.90 8.33 19.09
C HIS A 103 14.40 8.64 19.06
N MET A 104 13.77 8.59 17.90
CA MET A 104 12.36 8.92 17.73
C MET A 104 11.59 7.85 16.95
N ARG A 105 10.43 7.48 17.47
CA ARG A 105 9.46 6.64 16.78
C ARG A 105 8.62 7.50 15.84
N ILE A 106 8.70 7.25 14.56
CA ILE A 106 7.87 7.92 13.55
C ILE A 106 6.54 7.19 13.43
N VAL A 107 5.44 7.89 13.68
CA VAL A 107 4.08 7.37 13.54
C VAL A 107 3.35 8.14 12.44
N CYS A 108 2.86 7.43 11.45
CA CYS A 108 2.12 8.02 10.34
C CYS A 108 0.62 7.71 10.43
N GLY A 109 -0.21 8.74 10.58
CA GLY A 109 -1.67 8.64 10.65
C GLY A 109 -2.39 8.96 9.33
N SER A 110 -1.68 9.15 8.22
CA SER A 110 -2.27 9.57 6.94
C SER A 110 -3.34 8.60 6.39
N TRP A 111 -3.24 7.32 6.73
CA TRP A 111 -4.18 6.28 6.33
C TRP A 111 -5.57 6.38 6.99
N LYS A 112 -5.69 7.07 8.15
CA LYS A 112 -6.90 7.04 8.99
C LYS A 112 -8.15 7.55 8.27
N LYS A 113 -8.03 8.61 7.49
CA LYS A 113 -9.15 9.26 6.79
C LYS A 113 -9.20 8.98 5.29
N MET A 114 -8.55 7.91 4.87
CA MET A 114 -8.56 7.44 3.47
C MET A 114 -9.75 6.50 3.22
N PRO A 115 -10.17 6.30 1.96
CA PRO A 115 -11.16 5.29 1.59
C PRO A 115 -10.79 3.91 2.12
N SER A 116 -11.79 3.14 2.56
CA SER A 116 -11.59 1.86 3.26
C SER A 116 -10.81 0.84 2.43
N ASN A 117 -11.01 0.82 1.12
CA ASN A 117 -10.40 -0.11 0.18
C ASN A 117 -8.89 0.03 0.01
N ILE A 118 -8.29 1.21 0.32
CA ILE A 118 -6.84 1.44 0.22
C ILE A 118 -6.13 1.54 1.58
N LYS A 119 -6.87 1.44 2.69
CA LYS A 119 -6.29 1.60 4.04
C LYS A 119 -5.29 0.52 4.40
N LYS A 120 -5.52 -0.71 3.93
CA LYS A 120 -4.62 -1.84 4.21
C LYS A 120 -3.28 -1.61 3.53
N GLU A 121 -3.29 -1.32 2.24
CA GLU A 121 -2.09 -1.08 1.44
C GLU A 121 -1.30 0.14 1.95
N LEU A 122 -2.00 1.23 2.32
CA LEU A 122 -1.34 2.40 2.90
C LEU A 122 -0.61 2.08 4.21
N ARG A 123 -1.22 1.27 5.09
CA ARG A 123 -0.55 0.83 6.32
C ARG A 123 0.66 -0.03 6.01
N THR A 124 0.52 -1.01 5.12
CA THR A 124 1.64 -1.84 4.67
C THR A 124 2.78 -0.98 4.12
N ALA A 125 2.49 -0.02 3.24
CA ALA A 125 3.50 0.85 2.67
C ALA A 125 4.23 1.71 3.71
N ILE A 126 3.50 2.25 4.71
CA ILE A 126 4.07 2.99 5.83
C ILE A 126 5.05 2.11 6.63
N GLU A 127 4.63 0.87 6.94
CA GLU A 127 5.42 -0.11 7.69
C GLU A 127 6.63 -0.60 6.87
N THR A 128 6.46 -0.81 5.56
CA THR A 128 7.55 -1.12 4.62
C THR A 128 8.64 -0.03 4.63
N GLY A 129 8.26 1.24 4.77
CA GLY A 129 9.19 2.35 4.94
C GLY A 129 9.79 2.48 6.35
N GLY A 130 9.44 1.58 7.28
CA GLY A 130 9.96 1.55 8.66
C GLY A 130 9.25 2.50 9.62
N ALA A 131 8.19 3.20 9.21
CA ALA A 131 7.37 3.99 10.12
C ALA A 131 6.24 3.13 10.73
N HIS A 132 5.65 3.60 11.81
CA HIS A 132 4.58 2.91 12.50
C HIS A 132 3.20 3.48 12.14
N VAL A 133 2.18 2.63 12.15
CA VAL A 133 0.78 3.04 11.90
C VAL A 133 0.01 3.28 13.20
N ARG A 134 0.60 2.93 14.36
CA ARG A 134 0.03 3.08 15.69
C ARG A 134 1.00 3.80 16.63
N ILE A 135 0.44 4.51 17.60
CA ILE A 135 1.22 5.22 18.64
C ILE A 135 1.95 4.24 19.56
N SER A 136 1.31 3.10 19.86
CA SER A 136 1.86 2.02 20.69
C SER A 136 1.66 0.69 20.01
N ASP A 137 2.59 -0.24 20.22
CA ASP A 137 2.44 -1.64 19.81
C ASP A 137 1.62 -2.43 20.84
N GLU A 138 1.56 -1.92 22.07
CA GLU A 138 0.74 -2.50 23.13
C GLU A 138 -0.74 -2.18 22.91
N PRO A 139 -1.65 -3.10 23.27
CA PRO A 139 -3.07 -2.85 23.29
C PRO A 139 -3.42 -1.63 24.13
N MET A 140 -4.24 -0.75 23.60
CA MET A 140 -4.63 0.49 24.27
C MET A 140 -6.03 0.92 23.87
N VAL A 141 -6.74 1.58 24.78
CA VAL A 141 -7.95 2.32 24.49
C VAL A 141 -7.55 3.76 24.13
N TYR A 142 -7.78 4.18 22.88
CA TYR A 142 -7.47 5.52 22.43
C TYR A 142 -8.76 6.33 22.24
N LEU A 143 -8.98 7.29 23.13
CA LEU A 143 -10.15 8.18 23.08
C LEU A 143 -9.73 9.53 22.51
N ASP A 144 -10.18 9.81 21.27
CA ASP A 144 -9.95 11.11 20.63
C ASP A 144 -10.95 12.17 21.12
N LYS A 145 -10.80 13.38 20.59
CA LYS A 145 -11.65 14.53 20.90
C LYS A 145 -13.15 14.24 20.71
N ASN A 146 -13.51 13.36 19.76
CA ASN A 146 -14.92 13.06 19.47
C ASN A 146 -15.51 12.18 20.58
N TYR A 147 -14.74 11.17 21.04
CA TYR A 147 -15.15 10.38 22.22
C TYR A 147 -15.32 11.26 23.45
N VAL A 148 -14.35 12.15 23.72
CA VAL A 148 -14.41 13.09 24.82
C VAL A 148 -15.66 13.99 24.75
N ALA A 149 -15.98 14.47 23.54
CA ALA A 149 -17.19 15.28 23.33
C ALA A 149 -18.48 14.47 23.54
N MET A 150 -18.55 13.23 23.02
CA MET A 150 -19.70 12.33 23.18
C MET A 150 -19.96 11.97 24.64
N PHE A 151 -18.93 11.78 25.45
CA PHE A 151 -19.05 11.50 26.87
C PHE A 151 -19.31 12.75 27.74
N GLY A 152 -19.21 13.95 27.15
CA GLY A 152 -19.41 15.21 27.87
C GLY A 152 -18.19 15.70 28.66
N GLY A 153 -16.99 15.15 28.38
CA GLY A 153 -15.75 15.59 28.99
C GLY A 153 -14.73 14.48 29.28
N ILE A 154 -13.53 14.88 29.63
CA ILE A 154 -12.42 13.96 29.89
C ILE A 154 -12.72 13.01 31.04
N GLN A 155 -13.21 13.52 32.18
CA GLN A 155 -13.50 12.71 33.35
C GLN A 155 -14.51 11.59 33.07
N ALA A 156 -15.60 11.91 32.36
CA ALA A 156 -16.61 10.92 32.00
C ALA A 156 -16.05 9.87 31.01
N SER A 157 -15.22 10.29 30.06
CA SER A 157 -14.52 9.39 29.13
C SER A 157 -13.60 8.41 29.85
N LEU A 158 -12.80 8.89 30.81
CA LEU A 158 -11.90 8.06 31.61
C LEU A 158 -12.67 7.08 32.47
N THR A 159 -13.76 7.52 33.12
CA THR A 159 -14.62 6.64 33.91
C THR A 159 -15.21 5.52 33.07
N ALA A 160 -15.69 5.83 31.86
CA ALA A 160 -16.21 4.83 30.93
C ALA A 160 -15.12 3.85 30.45
N ALA A 161 -13.90 4.33 30.24
CA ALA A 161 -12.77 3.50 29.78
C ALA A 161 -12.18 2.61 30.90
N ALA A 162 -12.27 3.01 32.15
CA ALA A 162 -11.65 2.31 33.28
C ALA A 162 -12.05 0.83 33.41
N GLN A 163 -13.27 0.49 33.02
CA GLN A 163 -13.76 -0.91 33.02
C GLN A 163 -13.07 -1.83 32.00
N PHE A 164 -12.28 -1.27 31.08
CA PHE A 164 -11.61 -2.01 30.00
C PHE A 164 -10.09 -2.14 30.20
N HIS A 165 -9.56 -1.74 31.36
CA HIS A 165 -8.11 -1.73 31.60
C HIS A 165 -7.45 -3.10 31.45
N ASP A 166 -8.19 -4.21 31.67
CA ASP A 166 -7.69 -5.58 31.51
C ASP A 166 -7.87 -6.14 30.11
N ARG A 167 -8.56 -5.43 29.22
CA ARG A 167 -8.76 -5.88 27.85
C ARG A 167 -7.55 -5.61 26.98
N LYS A 168 -7.07 -6.67 26.32
CA LYS A 168 -5.99 -6.60 25.33
C LYS A 168 -6.54 -6.29 23.93
N GLU A 169 -7.35 -5.26 23.80
CA GLU A 169 -7.96 -4.83 22.53
C GLU A 169 -7.59 -3.37 22.25
N CYS A 170 -7.28 -3.07 20.98
CA CYS A 170 -7.12 -1.69 20.51
C CYS A 170 -8.43 -1.21 19.87
N ILE A 171 -8.91 -0.06 20.31
CA ILE A 171 -10.02 0.67 19.68
C ILE A 171 -9.44 1.86 18.93
#